data_68ac53676cfed6db21716a3044a0e3a0
#
_entry.id   68ac53676cfed6db21716a3044a0e3a0
#
_cell.length_a   1.000
_cell.length_b   1.000
_cell.length_c   1.000
_cell.angle_alpha   90.00
_cell.angle_beta   90.00
_cell.angle_gamma   90.00
#
_symmetry.space_group_name_H-M   'P 1'
#
loop_
_entity.id
_entity.type
_entity.pdbx_description
1 polymer ?
#
loop_
_entity_poly.entity_id
_entity_poly.type
_entity_poly.pdbx_seq_one_letter_code
_entity_poly.pdbx_strand_id
1 'polypeptide(L)'
;MNELRSIVKSLISHKHEEEWFEFKENWFESHALGEYISGMSNAAAMVGEEYAYFVWGVENNTHIIKGTTFDIHQDVKNEPLKHYLARMVKPDISFDFHEMGLEGKRIVVLVIPAAKTVPTAFDRVRYLRIGSSKENLMEYPERESRLFDILKNGFPTIENTESEFQDLTFNKLFVYYEAKGITLNKRTFKKNLGLLTKDGKYNLMAQLLSDNSHIPVRFSLFSGESKSTTMYSVREFGNTCLLYSLDDVLRYGEVLNIPQADERNRIVERKEVPLFHAEAYREAVINAFVHNLWIDGNAPMFTGFRDRIEILSRGHLPPK
;
A
#
# COMPACT_ATOMS: atom_id res chain seq x y z
N MET A 1 13.15 -14.47 -16.88
CA MET A 1 12.00 -14.80 -17.76
C MET A 1 10.81 -15.40 -17.02
N ASN A 2 11.00 -16.34 -16.07
CA ASN A 2 9.88 -16.90 -15.30
C ASN A 2 9.23 -15.86 -14.39
N GLU A 3 10.00 -14.98 -13.80
CA GLU A 3 9.54 -13.89 -12.93
C GLU A 3 8.67 -12.89 -13.70
N LEU A 4 9.12 -12.40 -14.85
CA LEU A 4 8.34 -11.46 -15.67
C LEU A 4 7.02 -12.06 -16.17
N ARG A 5 6.98 -13.39 -16.47
CA ARG A 5 5.74 -14.09 -16.77
C ARG A 5 4.77 -14.09 -15.59
N SER A 6 5.27 -14.27 -14.37
CA SER A 6 4.45 -14.22 -13.16
C SER A 6 3.89 -12.83 -12.94
N ILE A 7 4.70 -11.79 -13.13
CA ILE A 7 4.28 -10.39 -13.05
C ILE A 7 3.16 -10.11 -14.06
N VAL A 8 3.36 -10.44 -15.34
CA VAL A 8 2.31 -10.20 -16.37
C VAL A 8 1.01 -10.92 -16.05
N LYS A 9 1.07 -12.17 -15.54
CA LYS A 9 -0.13 -12.88 -15.09
C LYS A 9 -0.82 -12.19 -13.92
N SER A 10 -0.04 -11.65 -12.98
CA SER A 10 -0.57 -10.86 -11.87
C SER A 10 -1.26 -9.59 -12.39
N LEU A 11 -0.63 -8.85 -13.31
CA LEU A 11 -1.23 -7.65 -13.91
C LEU A 11 -2.56 -7.95 -14.62
N ILE A 12 -2.62 -9.04 -15.39
CA ILE A 12 -3.86 -9.49 -16.08
C ILE A 12 -4.98 -9.82 -15.10
N SER A 13 -4.65 -10.24 -13.87
CA SER A 13 -5.64 -10.57 -12.84
C SER A 13 -6.27 -9.34 -12.17
N HIS A 14 -5.73 -8.14 -12.35
CA HIS A 14 -6.33 -6.90 -11.87
C HIS A 14 -7.65 -6.63 -12.59
N LYS A 15 -8.59 -6.04 -11.88
CA LYS A 15 -9.92 -5.72 -12.39
C LYS A 15 -9.90 -4.60 -13.44
N HIS A 16 -8.96 -3.67 -13.27
CA HIS A 16 -8.73 -2.51 -14.12
C HIS A 16 -7.24 -2.22 -14.17
N GLU A 17 -6.78 -1.49 -15.19
CA GLU A 17 -5.44 -0.93 -15.23
C GLU A 17 -5.26 0.08 -14.10
N GLU A 18 -4.04 0.12 -13.57
CA GLU A 18 -3.61 1.12 -12.60
C GLU A 18 -2.64 2.12 -13.26
N GLU A 19 -2.24 3.17 -12.55
CA GLU A 19 -1.43 4.24 -13.14
C GLU A 19 -0.01 3.79 -13.54
N TRP A 20 0.44 2.61 -13.07
CA TRP A 20 1.77 2.05 -13.32
C TRP A 20 1.81 0.88 -14.31
N PHE A 21 0.67 0.44 -14.85
CA PHE A 21 0.68 -0.53 -15.96
C PHE A 21 -0.40 -0.24 -17.00
N GLU A 22 -0.11 -0.64 -18.26
CA GLU A 22 -0.95 -0.39 -19.43
C GLU A 22 -0.97 -1.61 -20.33
N PHE A 23 -2.13 -1.96 -20.88
CA PHE A 23 -2.31 -3.01 -21.89
C PHE A 23 -2.64 -2.43 -23.25
N LYS A 24 -2.03 -2.95 -24.29
CA LYS A 24 -2.36 -2.66 -25.70
C LYS A 24 -2.29 -3.93 -26.52
N GLU A 25 -3.17 -4.08 -27.50
CA GLU A 25 -3.10 -5.20 -28.44
C GLU A 25 -1.94 -5.00 -29.43
N ASN A 26 -2.05 -4.04 -30.35
CA ASN A 26 -1.07 -3.76 -31.41
C ASN A 26 -0.80 -2.26 -31.59
N TRP A 27 -1.11 -1.44 -30.59
CA TRP A 27 -0.91 -0.01 -30.68
C TRP A 27 0.56 0.37 -30.71
N PHE A 28 0.90 1.33 -31.58
CA PHE A 28 2.21 1.96 -31.61
C PHE A 28 2.13 3.38 -32.17
N GLU A 29 2.69 4.31 -31.43
CA GLU A 29 3.00 5.67 -31.86
C GLU A 29 4.25 6.10 -31.04
N SER A 30 5.34 6.42 -31.73
CA SER A 30 6.67 6.53 -31.12
C SER A 30 6.78 7.68 -30.11
N HIS A 31 6.17 8.84 -30.40
CA HIS A 31 6.21 9.99 -29.49
C HIS A 31 5.34 9.71 -28.27
N ALA A 32 4.11 9.25 -28.47
CA ALA A 32 3.21 8.93 -27.38
C ALA A 32 3.74 7.79 -26.48
N LEU A 33 4.51 6.84 -27.03
CA LEU A 33 5.19 5.82 -26.22
C LEU A 33 6.23 6.44 -25.28
N GLY A 34 6.97 7.45 -25.75
CA GLY A 34 7.89 8.21 -24.90
C GLY A 34 7.18 8.97 -23.77
N GLU A 35 6.01 9.56 -24.06
CA GLU A 35 5.16 10.20 -23.06
C GLU A 35 4.68 9.18 -22.01
N TYR A 36 4.27 7.96 -22.45
CA TYR A 36 3.94 6.86 -21.54
C TYR A 36 5.12 6.45 -20.67
N ILE A 37 6.33 6.34 -21.21
CA ILE A 37 7.53 6.02 -20.41
C ILE A 37 7.71 7.06 -19.29
N SER A 38 7.62 8.35 -19.62
CA SER A 38 7.69 9.41 -18.60
C SER A 38 6.55 9.32 -17.58
N GLY A 39 5.31 9.23 -18.07
CA GLY A 39 4.11 9.23 -17.24
C GLY A 39 4.04 8.04 -16.28
N MET A 40 4.37 6.85 -16.77
CA MET A 40 4.32 5.62 -15.99
C MET A 40 5.50 5.50 -15.02
N SER A 41 6.70 5.97 -15.40
CA SER A 41 7.85 6.07 -14.50
C SER A 41 7.54 6.96 -13.28
N ASN A 42 6.90 8.09 -13.52
CA ASN A 42 6.49 9.03 -12.47
C ASN A 42 5.32 8.46 -11.64
N ALA A 43 4.35 7.82 -12.27
CA ALA A 43 3.22 7.21 -11.58
C ALA A 43 3.67 6.05 -10.67
N ALA A 44 4.57 5.17 -11.14
CA ALA A 44 5.14 4.12 -10.31
C ALA A 44 5.81 4.69 -9.05
N ALA A 45 6.61 5.76 -9.20
CA ALA A 45 7.21 6.44 -8.05
C ALA A 45 6.16 7.03 -7.09
N MET A 46 5.04 7.54 -7.60
CA MET A 46 3.97 8.11 -6.76
C MET A 46 3.19 7.07 -5.96
N VAL A 47 3.11 5.84 -6.44
CA VAL A 47 2.40 4.75 -5.74
C VAL A 47 3.33 3.80 -4.98
N GLY A 48 4.66 4.01 -5.08
CA GLY A 48 5.66 3.20 -4.37
C GLY A 48 6.05 1.90 -5.10
N GLU A 49 5.67 1.75 -6.37
CA GLU A 49 6.10 0.62 -7.20
C GLU A 49 7.52 0.84 -7.71
N GLU A 50 8.30 -0.23 -7.82
CA GLU A 50 9.69 -0.16 -8.31
C GLU A 50 9.74 -0.03 -9.83
N TYR A 51 8.77 -0.62 -10.54
CA TYR A 51 8.67 -0.62 -12.00
C TYR A 51 7.23 -0.36 -12.46
N ALA A 52 7.13 0.23 -13.64
CA ALA A 52 5.91 0.26 -14.43
C ALA A 52 6.02 -0.68 -15.63
N TYR A 53 4.87 -1.12 -16.15
CA TYR A 53 4.81 -2.13 -17.22
C TYR A 53 3.89 -1.71 -18.34
N PHE A 54 4.41 -1.62 -19.56
CA PHE A 54 3.58 -1.46 -20.76
C PHE A 54 3.58 -2.77 -21.53
N VAL A 55 2.42 -3.37 -21.72
CA VAL A 55 2.30 -4.74 -22.26
C VAL A 55 1.53 -4.75 -23.56
N TRP A 56 2.15 -5.20 -24.64
CA TRP A 56 1.49 -5.46 -25.90
C TRP A 56 1.06 -6.92 -26.03
N GLY A 57 -0.06 -7.14 -26.70
CA GLY A 57 -0.67 -8.45 -26.94
C GLY A 57 -1.76 -8.81 -25.93
N VAL A 58 -2.17 -7.86 -25.10
CA VAL A 58 -3.30 -7.99 -24.17
C VAL A 58 -4.36 -6.93 -24.52
N GLU A 59 -5.61 -7.34 -24.59
CA GLU A 59 -6.74 -6.44 -24.85
C GLU A 59 -7.05 -5.60 -23.60
N ASN A 60 -7.12 -4.29 -23.76
CA ASN A 60 -7.23 -3.33 -22.67
C ASN A 60 -8.47 -3.55 -21.77
N ASN A 61 -9.63 -3.79 -22.33
CA ASN A 61 -10.89 -3.85 -21.57
C ASN A 61 -11.15 -5.20 -20.90
N THR A 62 -10.74 -6.30 -21.56
CA THR A 62 -11.06 -7.68 -21.13
C THR A 62 -9.88 -8.39 -20.50
N HIS A 63 -8.68 -7.82 -20.64
CA HIS A 63 -7.38 -8.41 -20.27
C HIS A 63 -7.12 -9.78 -20.92
N ILE A 64 -7.83 -10.07 -22.04
CA ILE A 64 -7.63 -11.32 -22.79
C ILE A 64 -6.34 -11.22 -23.60
N ILE A 65 -5.51 -12.27 -23.52
CA ILE A 65 -4.29 -12.38 -24.31
C ILE A 65 -4.65 -12.63 -25.76
N LYS A 66 -4.33 -11.68 -26.65
CA LYS A 66 -4.57 -11.73 -28.10
C LYS A 66 -3.30 -12.05 -28.89
N GLY A 67 -2.16 -11.69 -28.36
CA GLY A 67 -0.89 -11.66 -29.04
C GLY A 67 -0.64 -10.34 -29.77
N THR A 68 0.64 -10.06 -30.11
CA THR A 68 1.02 -8.83 -30.78
C THR A 68 1.98 -9.04 -31.95
N THR A 69 1.87 -8.17 -32.96
CA THR A 69 2.81 -8.02 -34.07
C THR A 69 3.76 -6.83 -33.84
N PHE A 70 3.66 -6.12 -32.73
CA PHE A 70 4.54 -4.99 -32.43
C PHE A 70 6.02 -5.39 -32.52
N ASP A 71 6.78 -4.67 -33.35
CA ASP A 71 8.20 -4.91 -33.56
C ASP A 71 9.04 -3.93 -32.74
N ILE A 72 9.81 -4.47 -31.79
CA ILE A 72 10.71 -3.68 -30.93
C ILE A 72 11.98 -3.21 -31.68
N HIS A 73 12.29 -3.81 -32.82
CA HIS A 73 13.49 -3.51 -33.63
C HIS A 73 13.23 -2.51 -34.74
N GLN A 74 11.98 -1.98 -34.86
CA GLN A 74 11.64 -1.02 -35.89
C GLN A 74 12.43 0.29 -35.73
N ASP A 75 12.68 0.95 -36.84
CA ASP A 75 13.30 2.28 -36.87
C ASP A 75 12.27 3.40 -36.73
N VAL A 76 12.65 4.45 -36.02
CA VAL A 76 11.90 5.70 -35.87
C VAL A 76 12.82 6.87 -36.25
N LYS A 77 12.43 7.65 -37.25
CA LYS A 77 13.25 8.79 -37.72
C LYS A 77 14.70 8.40 -38.08
N ASN A 78 14.87 7.25 -38.74
CA ASN A 78 16.17 6.66 -39.14
C ASN A 78 17.08 6.25 -37.98
N GLU A 79 16.57 6.00 -36.80
CA GLU A 79 17.29 5.43 -35.66
C GLU A 79 16.46 4.31 -34.98
N PRO A 80 17.08 3.29 -34.35
CA PRO A 80 16.37 2.26 -33.65
C PRO A 80 15.42 2.83 -32.58
N LEU A 81 14.20 2.29 -32.48
CA LEU A 81 13.16 2.75 -31.54
C LEU A 81 13.70 2.96 -30.13
N LYS A 82 14.41 1.97 -29.58
CA LYS A 82 14.97 2.06 -28.21
C LYS A 82 15.95 3.23 -28.09
N HIS A 83 16.77 3.47 -29.10
CA HIS A 83 17.70 4.61 -29.11
C HIS A 83 16.99 5.96 -29.16
N TYR A 84 15.96 6.10 -30.05
CA TYR A 84 15.12 7.29 -30.12
C TYR A 84 14.51 7.62 -28.75
N LEU A 85 13.88 6.63 -28.10
CA LEU A 85 13.24 6.81 -26.81
C LEU A 85 14.25 7.19 -25.71
N ALA A 86 15.37 6.46 -25.61
CA ALA A 86 16.40 6.70 -24.59
C ALA A 86 17.05 8.09 -24.73
N ARG A 87 17.22 8.57 -25.95
CA ARG A 87 17.74 9.92 -26.21
C ARG A 87 16.80 11.01 -25.73
N MET A 88 15.49 10.81 -25.86
CA MET A 88 14.46 11.80 -25.56
C MET A 88 13.98 11.77 -24.09
N VAL A 89 14.15 10.62 -23.41
CA VAL A 89 13.79 10.46 -21.99
C VAL A 89 14.91 11.05 -21.12
N LYS A 90 14.54 11.85 -20.13
CA LYS A 90 15.46 12.44 -19.13
C LYS A 90 14.84 12.42 -17.73
N PRO A 91 15.64 12.11 -16.66
CA PRO A 91 17.02 11.67 -16.73
C PRO A 91 17.14 10.34 -17.50
N ASP A 92 18.36 9.92 -17.79
CA ASP A 92 18.60 8.61 -18.38
C ASP A 92 18.10 7.50 -17.44
N ILE A 93 17.15 6.69 -17.91
CA ILE A 93 16.58 5.55 -17.17
C ILE A 93 16.73 4.27 -18.00
N SER A 94 17.07 3.16 -17.37
CA SER A 94 17.29 1.87 -18.04
C SER A 94 15.97 1.12 -18.21
N PHE A 95 15.15 1.53 -19.17
CA PHE A 95 13.98 0.75 -19.58
C PHE A 95 14.35 -0.32 -20.59
N ASP A 96 13.64 -1.46 -20.55
CA ASP A 96 13.93 -2.60 -21.43
C ASP A 96 12.68 -3.23 -22.03
N PHE A 97 12.78 -3.62 -23.31
CA PHE A 97 11.79 -4.42 -24.01
C PHE A 97 12.09 -5.91 -23.86
N HIS A 98 11.07 -6.69 -23.53
CA HIS A 98 11.15 -8.13 -23.41
C HIS A 98 10.07 -8.81 -24.26
N GLU A 99 10.47 -9.75 -25.08
CA GLU A 99 9.56 -10.61 -25.82
C GLU A 99 9.37 -11.94 -25.13
N MET A 100 8.13 -12.41 -25.03
CA MET A 100 7.84 -13.71 -24.45
C MET A 100 6.61 -14.37 -25.04
N GLY A 101 6.52 -15.69 -24.92
CA GLY A 101 5.29 -16.44 -25.20
C GLY A 101 4.45 -16.60 -23.94
N LEU A 102 3.17 -16.28 -24.04
CA LEU A 102 2.18 -16.53 -22.99
C LEU A 102 0.93 -17.14 -23.64
N GLU A 103 0.49 -18.31 -23.14
CA GLU A 103 -0.65 -19.06 -23.72
C GLU A 103 -0.53 -19.30 -25.23
N GLY A 104 0.69 -19.59 -25.70
CA GLY A 104 0.98 -19.85 -27.12
C GLY A 104 0.97 -18.60 -28.03
N LYS A 105 0.81 -17.40 -27.46
CA LYS A 105 0.81 -16.11 -28.16
C LYS A 105 2.02 -15.28 -27.80
N ARG A 106 2.50 -14.50 -28.78
CA ARG A 106 3.61 -13.56 -28.56
C ARG A 106 3.10 -12.32 -27.84
N ILE A 107 3.75 -11.93 -26.75
CA ILE A 107 3.55 -10.65 -26.08
C ILE A 107 4.89 -9.92 -25.94
N VAL A 108 4.82 -8.59 -25.85
CA VAL A 108 5.97 -7.72 -25.61
C VAL A 108 5.70 -6.94 -24.35
N VAL A 109 6.71 -6.84 -23.48
CA VAL A 109 6.64 -6.09 -22.24
C VAL A 109 7.75 -5.06 -22.22
N LEU A 110 7.40 -3.81 -22.05
CA LEU A 110 8.33 -2.73 -21.74
C LEU A 110 8.33 -2.55 -20.22
N VAL A 111 9.49 -2.79 -19.59
CA VAL A 111 9.73 -2.59 -18.16
C VAL A 111 10.34 -1.21 -17.98
N ILE A 112 9.70 -0.37 -17.21
CA ILE A 112 10.05 1.04 -17.02
C ILE A 112 10.37 1.24 -15.52
N PRO A 113 11.61 1.60 -15.15
CA PRO A 113 11.93 1.91 -13.76
C PRO A 113 11.14 3.12 -13.26
N ALA A 114 10.71 3.10 -12.01
CA ALA A 114 10.18 4.27 -11.34
C ALA A 114 11.21 5.41 -11.29
N ALA A 115 10.75 6.64 -11.35
CA ALA A 115 11.59 7.81 -11.14
C ALA A 115 12.25 7.74 -9.75
N LYS A 116 13.55 8.13 -9.64
CA LYS A 116 14.32 7.96 -8.38
C LYS A 116 14.77 9.28 -7.74
N THR A 117 15.23 10.20 -8.51
CA THR A 117 15.85 11.45 -7.98
C THR A 117 15.13 12.71 -8.43
N VAL A 118 14.67 12.72 -9.67
CA VAL A 118 13.86 13.77 -10.27
C VAL A 118 12.79 13.14 -11.16
N PRO A 119 11.66 13.82 -11.39
CA PRO A 119 10.65 13.31 -12.30
C PRO A 119 11.20 13.02 -13.70
N THR A 120 10.80 11.89 -14.26
CA THR A 120 11.14 11.53 -15.64
C THR A 120 10.38 12.44 -16.61
N ALA A 121 11.08 12.92 -17.63
CA ALA A 121 10.52 13.73 -18.71
C ALA A 121 10.78 13.09 -20.07
N PHE A 122 9.89 13.30 -21.03
CA PHE A 122 10.08 13.00 -22.43
C PHE A 122 9.96 14.29 -23.24
N ASP A 123 10.89 14.54 -24.15
CA ASP A 123 10.96 15.77 -24.94
C ASP A 123 10.80 17.04 -24.08
N ARG A 124 11.46 17.09 -22.93
CA ARG A 124 11.46 18.18 -21.93
C ARG A 124 10.13 18.38 -21.17
N VAL A 125 9.12 17.58 -21.44
CA VAL A 125 7.83 17.62 -20.72
C VAL A 125 7.76 16.47 -19.74
N ARG A 126 7.38 16.76 -18.51
CA ARG A 126 7.10 15.75 -17.49
C ARG A 126 5.66 15.29 -17.63
N TYR A 127 5.46 14.00 -17.79
CA TYR A 127 4.12 13.41 -17.85
C TYR A 127 3.81 12.64 -16.56
N LEU A 128 2.53 12.52 -16.27
CA LEU A 128 2.01 11.65 -15.24
C LEU A 128 0.83 10.87 -15.81
N ARG A 129 0.74 9.58 -15.51
CA ARG A 129 -0.48 8.84 -15.79
C ARG A 129 -1.48 9.07 -14.66
N ILE A 130 -2.67 9.55 -15.01
CA ILE A 130 -3.77 9.84 -14.09
C ILE A 130 -4.96 9.01 -14.57
N GLY A 131 -5.29 7.96 -13.82
CA GLY A 131 -6.22 6.95 -14.29
C GLY A 131 -5.73 6.30 -15.58
N SER A 132 -6.51 6.37 -16.66
CA SER A 132 -6.15 5.84 -17.98
C SER A 132 -5.47 6.85 -18.92
N SER A 133 -5.32 8.12 -18.51
CA SER A 133 -4.78 9.20 -19.34
C SER A 133 -3.35 9.55 -18.96
N LYS A 134 -2.53 9.88 -19.94
CA LYS A 134 -1.23 10.51 -19.75
C LYS A 134 -1.39 12.02 -19.83
N GLU A 135 -1.03 12.73 -18.78
CA GLU A 135 -1.24 14.16 -18.63
C GLU A 135 0.09 14.90 -18.47
N ASN A 136 0.15 16.14 -18.91
CA ASN A 136 1.29 17.00 -18.64
C ASN A 136 1.30 17.36 -17.15
N LEU A 137 2.31 16.91 -16.42
CA LEU A 137 2.41 17.08 -14.97
C LEU A 137 2.46 18.56 -14.54
N MET A 138 2.96 19.45 -15.41
CA MET A 138 3.00 20.89 -15.13
C MET A 138 1.60 21.53 -14.98
N GLU A 139 0.56 20.87 -15.50
CA GLU A 139 -0.84 21.30 -15.32
C GLU A 139 -1.43 20.87 -13.97
N TYR A 140 -0.68 20.05 -13.20
CA TYR A 140 -1.07 19.50 -11.90
C TYR A 140 -0.03 19.81 -10.81
N PRO A 141 0.14 21.09 -10.41
CA PRO A 141 1.24 21.52 -9.54
C PRO A 141 1.28 20.83 -8.18
N GLU A 142 0.13 20.46 -7.61
CA GLU A 142 0.08 19.70 -6.35
C GLU A 142 0.64 18.27 -6.50
N ARG A 143 0.32 17.61 -7.62
CA ARG A 143 0.87 16.28 -7.92
C ARG A 143 2.36 16.36 -8.26
N GLU A 144 2.77 17.39 -8.95
CA GLU A 144 4.18 17.64 -9.25
C GLU A 144 4.99 17.86 -7.96
N SER A 145 4.51 18.70 -7.05
CA SER A 145 5.12 18.93 -5.75
C SER A 145 5.21 17.62 -4.94
N ARG A 146 4.12 16.87 -4.88
CA ARG A 146 4.10 15.56 -4.20
C ARG A 146 5.11 14.58 -4.78
N LEU A 147 5.25 14.52 -6.11
CA LEU A 147 6.24 13.65 -6.74
C LEU A 147 7.66 14.07 -6.37
N PHE A 148 7.99 15.36 -6.40
CA PHE A 148 9.29 15.85 -5.96
C PHE A 148 9.56 15.53 -4.49
N ASP A 149 8.58 15.65 -3.62
CA ASP A 149 8.71 15.29 -2.20
C ASP A 149 9.01 13.81 -2.02
N ILE A 150 8.30 12.93 -2.74
CA ILE A 150 8.54 11.48 -2.73
C ILE A 150 9.96 11.17 -3.21
N LEU A 151 10.41 11.78 -4.31
CA LEU A 151 11.73 11.53 -4.88
C LEU A 151 12.87 12.05 -4.00
N LYS A 152 12.65 13.12 -3.25
CA LYS A 152 13.61 13.70 -2.32
C LYS A 152 13.68 12.96 -0.98
N ASN A 153 12.53 12.61 -0.42
CA ASN A 153 12.38 12.14 0.95
C ASN A 153 12.08 10.65 1.05
N GLY A 154 11.79 9.99 -0.07
CA GLY A 154 11.24 8.63 -0.17
C GLY A 154 9.72 8.62 -0.11
N PHE A 155 9.14 7.47 -0.45
CA PHE A 155 7.69 7.28 -0.31
C PHE A 155 7.28 7.54 1.14
N PRO A 156 6.17 8.24 1.38
CA PRO A 156 5.74 8.53 2.74
C PRO A 156 5.58 7.26 3.57
N THR A 157 6.28 7.20 4.69
CA THR A 157 6.19 6.14 5.70
C THR A 157 5.96 6.76 7.07
N ILE A 158 5.60 5.97 8.06
CA ILE A 158 5.44 6.49 9.43
C ILE A 158 6.77 6.98 10.04
N GLU A 159 7.92 6.50 9.50
CA GLU A 159 9.25 6.89 9.96
C GLU A 159 9.77 8.18 9.32
N ASN A 160 9.34 8.51 8.08
CA ASN A 160 9.83 9.70 7.38
C ASN A 160 8.82 10.85 7.32
N THR A 161 7.56 10.61 7.63
CA THR A 161 6.52 11.64 7.67
C THR A 161 6.56 12.36 9.03
N GLU A 162 6.71 13.68 9.01
CA GLU A 162 6.70 14.51 10.22
C GLU A 162 5.32 14.45 10.89
N SER A 163 5.31 14.32 12.23
CA SER A 163 4.10 14.46 13.03
C SER A 163 3.69 15.93 13.16
N GLU A 164 2.41 16.22 13.13
CA GLU A 164 1.87 17.53 13.46
C GLU A 164 2.13 17.91 14.94
N PHE A 165 2.39 16.91 15.80
CA PHE A 165 2.62 17.09 17.23
C PHE A 165 4.11 16.95 17.54
N GLN A 166 4.73 18.00 18.09
CA GLN A 166 6.15 18.04 18.41
C GLN A 166 6.44 18.08 19.92
N ASP A 167 5.41 18.14 20.79
CA ASP A 167 5.48 18.14 22.24
C ASP A 167 5.19 16.77 22.88
N LEU A 168 5.59 15.70 22.17
CA LEU A 168 5.26 14.32 22.55
C LEU A 168 6.00 13.84 23.82
N THR A 169 5.27 13.12 24.67
CA THR A 169 5.80 12.42 25.85
C THR A 169 5.66 10.91 25.70
N PHE A 170 6.48 10.12 26.42
CA PHE A 170 6.61 8.68 26.20
C PHE A 170 6.63 7.86 27.52
N ASN A 171 6.01 8.35 28.58
CA ASN A 171 6.00 7.65 29.89
C ASN A 171 5.36 6.26 29.78
N LYS A 172 4.23 6.15 29.07
CA LYS A 172 3.54 4.87 28.83
C LYS A 172 4.42 3.89 28.06
N LEU A 173 5.17 4.37 27.07
CA LEU A 173 6.10 3.53 26.32
C LEU A 173 7.18 2.91 27.20
N PHE A 174 7.78 3.70 28.10
CA PHE A 174 8.78 3.21 29.05
C PHE A 174 8.18 2.15 29.98
N VAL A 175 7.01 2.43 30.56
CA VAL A 175 6.31 1.49 31.45
C VAL A 175 5.96 0.19 30.71
N TYR A 176 5.52 0.27 29.46
CA TYR A 176 5.19 -0.91 28.66
C TYR A 176 6.39 -1.81 28.42
N TYR A 177 7.53 -1.24 28.03
CA TYR A 177 8.75 -2.02 27.80
C TYR A 177 9.31 -2.61 29.09
N GLU A 178 9.28 -1.84 30.18
CA GLU A 178 9.71 -2.31 31.50
C GLU A 178 8.88 -3.51 31.99
N ALA A 179 7.56 -3.47 31.78
CA ALA A 179 6.65 -4.58 32.07
C ALA A 179 6.95 -5.86 31.25
N LYS A 180 7.61 -5.71 30.10
CA LYS A 180 8.09 -6.83 29.24
C LYS A 180 9.55 -7.23 29.56
N GLY A 181 10.16 -6.67 30.59
CA GLY A 181 11.54 -6.94 30.97
C GLY A 181 12.59 -6.23 30.10
N ILE A 182 12.20 -5.24 29.33
CA ILE A 182 13.08 -4.49 28.42
C ILE A 182 13.27 -3.06 28.96
N THR A 183 14.50 -2.66 29.25
CA THR A 183 14.81 -1.30 29.70
C THR A 183 15.22 -0.42 28.52
N LEU A 184 14.44 0.61 28.25
CA LEU A 184 14.77 1.61 27.24
C LEU A 184 15.73 2.65 27.81
N ASN A 185 16.80 2.95 27.06
CA ASN A 185 17.73 4.02 27.45
C ASN A 185 17.11 5.40 27.12
N LYS A 186 16.86 6.23 28.13
CA LYS A 186 16.23 7.55 28.02
C LYS A 186 16.94 8.52 27.07
N ARG A 187 18.27 8.34 26.86
CA ARG A 187 19.04 9.24 25.99
C ARG A 187 19.01 8.82 24.52
N THR A 188 18.86 7.53 24.25
CA THR A 188 19.00 6.97 22.89
C THR A 188 17.73 6.35 22.33
N PHE A 189 16.65 6.18 23.11
CA PHE A 189 15.44 5.48 22.67
C PHE A 189 14.83 6.10 21.41
N LYS A 190 14.83 7.44 21.27
CA LYS A 190 14.29 8.11 20.10
C LYS A 190 15.00 7.67 18.83
N LYS A 191 16.33 7.59 18.88
CA LYS A 191 17.14 7.12 17.76
C LYS A 191 16.98 5.62 17.54
N ASN A 192 17.01 4.84 18.62
CA ASN A 192 16.94 3.37 18.55
C ASN A 192 15.61 2.87 18.01
N LEU A 193 14.53 3.59 18.28
CA LEU A 193 13.17 3.28 17.78
C LEU A 193 12.78 4.04 16.51
N GLY A 194 13.70 4.80 15.91
CA GLY A 194 13.43 5.54 14.68
C GLY A 194 12.33 6.61 14.82
N LEU A 195 12.25 7.30 15.97
CA LEU A 195 11.17 8.25 16.27
C LEU A 195 11.37 9.66 15.69
N LEU A 196 12.46 9.88 14.96
CA LEU A 196 12.82 11.19 14.42
C LEU A 196 13.02 11.12 12.91
N THR A 197 12.55 12.14 12.23
CA THR A 197 12.86 12.38 10.82
C THR A 197 14.34 12.74 10.63
N LYS A 198 14.80 12.84 9.38
CA LYS A 198 16.18 13.29 9.05
C LYS A 198 16.48 14.68 9.60
N ASP A 199 15.46 15.54 9.72
CA ASP A 199 15.57 16.90 10.24
C ASP A 199 15.45 16.97 11.77
N GLY A 200 15.39 15.82 12.46
CA GLY A 200 15.38 15.73 13.92
C GLY A 200 14.04 16.03 14.58
N LYS A 201 12.96 16.09 13.80
CA LYS A 201 11.61 16.28 14.29
C LYS A 201 10.92 14.94 14.56
N TYR A 202 9.93 14.91 15.46
CA TYR A 202 9.13 13.71 15.69
C TYR A 202 8.35 13.33 14.43
N ASN A 203 8.38 12.05 14.10
CA ASN A 203 7.65 11.45 12.99
C ASN A 203 6.33 10.80 13.46
N LEU A 204 5.55 10.24 12.52
CA LEU A 204 4.29 9.56 12.86
C LEU A 204 4.49 8.33 13.74
N MET A 205 5.60 7.61 13.64
CA MET A 205 5.93 6.52 14.57
C MET A 205 6.03 7.03 15.99
N ALA A 206 6.66 8.19 16.21
CA ALA A 206 6.74 8.82 17.51
C ALA A 206 5.35 9.18 18.04
N GLN A 207 4.49 9.75 17.20
CA GLN A 207 3.11 10.08 17.57
C GLN A 207 2.34 8.83 17.99
N LEU A 208 2.38 7.75 17.21
CA LEU A 208 1.71 6.49 17.52
C LEU A 208 2.17 5.88 18.86
N LEU A 209 3.45 6.02 19.20
CA LEU A 209 4.04 5.46 20.42
C LEU A 209 4.04 6.44 21.61
N SER A 210 3.55 7.67 21.43
CA SER A 210 3.48 8.69 22.48
C SER A 210 2.38 8.40 23.51
N ASP A 211 2.42 9.11 24.63
CA ASP A 211 1.41 9.01 25.70
C ASP A 211 0.00 9.40 25.20
N ASN A 212 -0.08 10.25 24.16
CA ASN A 212 -1.31 10.61 23.45
C ASN A 212 -1.06 10.61 21.94
N SER A 213 -1.50 9.58 21.25
CA SER A 213 -1.34 9.43 19.81
C SER A 213 -2.24 10.34 18.97
N HIS A 214 -3.28 10.91 19.56
CA HIS A 214 -4.34 11.65 18.86
C HIS A 214 -5.07 10.84 17.77
N ILE A 215 -4.96 9.51 17.82
CA ILE A 215 -5.60 8.61 16.87
C ILE A 215 -6.63 7.75 17.61
N PRO A 216 -7.93 7.91 17.32
CA PRO A 216 -8.99 7.13 17.96
C PRO A 216 -9.05 5.72 17.40
N VAL A 217 -8.88 4.70 18.25
CA VAL A 217 -9.11 3.29 17.92
C VAL A 217 -10.44 2.87 18.50
N ARG A 218 -11.41 2.48 17.67
CA ARG A 218 -12.77 2.23 18.11
C ARG A 218 -13.23 0.82 17.80
N PHE A 219 -13.97 0.24 18.76
CA PHE A 219 -14.70 -1.01 18.58
C PHE A 219 -16.20 -0.73 18.73
N SER A 220 -16.97 -0.98 17.66
CA SER A 220 -18.42 -0.74 17.62
C SER A 220 -19.18 -2.05 17.63
N LEU A 221 -20.25 -2.16 18.42
CA LEU A 221 -21.13 -3.34 18.49
C LEU A 221 -22.53 -3.01 17.99
N PHE A 222 -23.03 -3.85 17.08
CA PHE A 222 -24.37 -3.75 16.50
C PHE A 222 -25.25 -4.93 16.94
N SER A 223 -26.53 -4.68 17.14
CA SER A 223 -27.50 -5.66 17.62
C SER A 223 -27.91 -6.73 16.58
N GLY A 224 -27.65 -6.48 15.32
CA GLY A 224 -27.97 -7.37 14.19
C GLY A 224 -26.77 -7.73 13.33
N GLU A 225 -27.04 -8.09 12.08
CA GLU A 225 -26.04 -8.60 11.13
C GLU A 225 -25.52 -7.52 10.17
N SER A 226 -25.97 -6.27 10.32
CA SER A 226 -25.54 -5.15 9.46
C SER A 226 -25.48 -3.82 10.22
N LYS A 227 -24.79 -2.86 9.65
CA LYS A 227 -24.67 -1.47 10.17
C LYS A 227 -25.98 -0.68 10.12
N SER A 228 -27.04 -1.19 9.49
CA SER A 228 -28.38 -0.61 9.52
C SER A 228 -29.15 -0.91 10.81
N THR A 229 -28.64 -1.83 11.64
CA THR A 229 -29.21 -2.14 12.93
C THR A 229 -28.70 -1.21 14.03
N THR A 230 -29.29 -1.30 15.23
CA THR A 230 -28.91 -0.42 16.35
C THR A 230 -27.45 -0.68 16.77
N MET A 231 -26.63 0.36 16.75
CA MET A 231 -25.32 0.35 17.39
C MET A 231 -25.52 0.61 18.89
N TYR A 232 -25.29 -0.40 19.72
CA TYR A 232 -25.56 -0.32 21.14
C TYR A 232 -24.35 -0.11 22.02
N SER A 233 -23.14 -0.24 21.46
CA SER A 233 -21.89 0.03 22.17
C SER A 233 -20.82 0.53 21.23
N VAL A 234 -20.09 1.58 21.67
CA VAL A 234 -18.83 2.01 21.08
C VAL A 234 -17.83 2.15 22.21
N ARG A 235 -16.70 1.47 22.08
CA ARG A 235 -15.58 1.64 23.00
C ARG A 235 -14.39 2.23 22.27
N GLU A 236 -13.76 3.19 22.91
CA GLU A 236 -12.56 3.84 22.39
C GLU A 236 -11.34 3.36 23.18
N PHE A 237 -10.35 2.87 22.46
CA PHE A 237 -9.07 2.34 22.95
C PHE A 237 -7.88 3.14 22.41
N GLY A 238 -8.15 4.24 21.69
CA GLY A 238 -7.16 5.12 21.08
C GLY A 238 -6.72 6.28 21.97
N ASN A 239 -6.17 7.31 21.32
CA ASN A 239 -5.65 8.52 21.97
C ASN A 239 -4.62 8.20 23.07
N THR A 240 -3.88 7.13 22.92
CA THR A 240 -2.84 6.64 23.83
C THR A 240 -1.73 5.97 23.04
N CYS A 241 -0.64 5.56 23.71
CA CYS A 241 0.40 4.75 23.07
C CYS A 241 -0.21 3.50 22.40
N LEU A 242 0.10 3.32 21.12
CA LEU A 242 -0.51 2.30 20.26
C LEU A 242 -0.40 0.88 20.82
N LEU A 243 0.67 0.58 21.58
CA LEU A 243 0.86 -0.72 22.21
C LEU A 243 -0.23 -1.02 23.24
N TYR A 244 -0.69 -0.01 23.98
CA TYR A 244 -1.83 -0.14 24.88
C TYR A 244 -3.15 -0.29 24.11
N SER A 245 -3.33 0.49 23.03
CA SER A 245 -4.50 0.34 22.18
C SER A 245 -4.64 -1.09 21.63
N LEU A 246 -3.53 -1.68 21.19
CA LEU A 246 -3.47 -3.06 20.73
C LEU A 246 -3.86 -4.04 21.82
N ASP A 247 -3.21 -3.95 23.02
CA ASP A 247 -3.48 -4.84 24.14
C ASP A 247 -4.95 -4.71 24.62
N ASP A 248 -5.51 -3.50 24.62
CA ASP A 248 -6.89 -3.27 25.04
C ASP A 248 -7.91 -3.81 24.04
N VAL A 249 -7.67 -3.69 22.74
CA VAL A 249 -8.52 -4.30 21.69
C VAL A 249 -8.47 -5.83 21.79
N LEU A 250 -7.28 -6.41 22.00
CA LEU A 250 -7.12 -7.86 22.18
C LEU A 250 -7.91 -8.35 23.41
N ARG A 251 -7.72 -7.67 24.54
CA ARG A 251 -8.41 -7.99 25.82
C ARG A 251 -9.93 -7.83 25.70
N TYR A 252 -10.39 -6.83 24.96
CA TYR A 252 -11.81 -6.63 24.73
C TYR A 252 -12.42 -7.77 23.92
N GLY A 253 -11.71 -8.28 22.91
CA GLY A 253 -12.14 -9.50 22.20
C GLY A 253 -12.24 -10.73 23.10
N GLU A 254 -11.32 -10.91 24.04
CA GLU A 254 -11.41 -11.98 25.04
C GLU A 254 -12.67 -11.85 25.89
N VAL A 255 -13.04 -10.64 26.30
CA VAL A 255 -14.27 -10.36 27.05
C VAL A 255 -15.52 -10.67 26.20
N LEU A 256 -15.48 -10.42 24.90
CA LEU A 256 -16.61 -10.73 23.99
C LEU A 256 -16.72 -12.23 23.67
N ASN A 257 -15.62 -12.97 23.79
CA ASN A 257 -15.57 -14.40 23.45
C ASN A 257 -16.09 -15.30 24.58
N ILE A 258 -17.31 -15.03 25.02
CA ILE A 258 -17.95 -15.75 26.12
C ILE A 258 -18.30 -17.17 25.65
N PRO A 259 -17.85 -18.23 26.36
CA PRO A 259 -18.21 -19.61 26.05
C PRO A 259 -19.73 -19.82 26.08
N GLN A 260 -20.25 -20.42 25.01
CA GLN A 260 -21.68 -20.79 24.89
C GLN A 260 -21.86 -22.28 25.16
N ALA A 261 -22.93 -22.64 25.85
CA ALA A 261 -23.28 -24.03 26.06
C ALA A 261 -23.94 -24.61 24.80
N ASP A 262 -23.32 -25.60 24.17
CA ASP A 262 -23.93 -26.36 23.10
C ASP A 262 -24.71 -27.57 23.73
N GLU A 263 -26.03 -27.48 23.72
CA GLU A 263 -26.92 -28.52 24.26
C GLU A 263 -27.44 -29.47 23.17
N ARG A 264 -27.12 -29.27 21.89
CA ARG A 264 -27.66 -29.97 20.74
C ARG A 264 -27.28 -31.46 20.67
N ASN A 265 -26.14 -31.86 21.28
CA ASN A 265 -25.61 -33.23 21.27
C ASN A 265 -25.29 -33.75 22.67
N ARG A 266 -26.14 -33.45 23.66
CA ARG A 266 -25.91 -33.79 25.06
C ARG A 266 -26.10 -35.27 25.34
N ILE A 267 -25.00 -36.02 25.55
CA ILE A 267 -25.04 -37.39 26.00
C ILE A 267 -24.66 -37.49 27.48
N VAL A 268 -23.62 -36.84 27.96
CA VAL A 268 -23.13 -36.88 29.35
C VAL A 268 -22.61 -35.53 29.86
N GLU A 269 -21.86 -34.78 29.08
CA GLU A 269 -21.23 -33.52 29.50
C GLU A 269 -21.67 -32.33 28.66
N ARG A 270 -21.73 -31.14 29.30
CA ARG A 270 -21.99 -29.85 28.65
C ARG A 270 -20.74 -29.41 27.88
N LYS A 271 -20.84 -29.27 26.57
CA LYS A 271 -19.74 -28.73 25.76
C LYS A 271 -19.80 -27.20 25.71
N GLU A 272 -18.77 -26.57 26.18
CA GLU A 272 -18.60 -25.12 26.03
C GLU A 272 -17.88 -24.82 24.70
N VAL A 273 -18.48 -23.95 23.89
CA VAL A 273 -17.90 -23.52 22.60
C VAL A 273 -17.75 -22.04 22.64
N PRO A 274 -16.52 -21.50 22.38
CA PRO A 274 -16.31 -20.07 22.27
C PRO A 274 -17.04 -19.49 21.05
N LEU A 275 -17.41 -18.22 21.09
CA LEU A 275 -18.11 -17.54 19.98
C LEU A 275 -17.25 -17.47 18.72
N PHE A 276 -15.94 -17.34 18.88
CA PHE A 276 -14.96 -17.32 17.77
C PHE A 276 -13.62 -17.89 18.24
N HIS A 277 -12.79 -18.22 17.26
CA HIS A 277 -11.46 -18.77 17.51
C HIS A 277 -10.52 -17.65 18.02
N ALA A 278 -10.05 -17.77 19.27
CA ALA A 278 -9.28 -16.73 19.95
C ALA A 278 -7.95 -16.39 19.23
N GLU A 279 -7.23 -17.42 18.74
CA GLU A 279 -5.96 -17.22 18.02
C GLU A 279 -6.19 -16.53 16.68
N ALA A 280 -7.24 -16.87 15.94
CA ALA A 280 -7.59 -16.22 14.69
C ALA A 280 -7.95 -14.73 14.89
N TYR A 281 -8.71 -14.42 15.96
CA TYR A 281 -8.98 -13.04 16.35
C TYR A 281 -7.69 -12.28 16.67
N ARG A 282 -6.84 -12.88 17.52
CA ARG A 282 -5.54 -12.27 17.89
C ARG A 282 -4.69 -11.94 16.67
N GLU A 283 -4.55 -12.90 15.76
CA GLU A 283 -3.78 -12.73 14.52
C GLU A 283 -4.36 -11.64 13.64
N ALA A 284 -5.68 -11.63 13.44
CA ALA A 284 -6.37 -10.62 12.64
C ALA A 284 -6.21 -9.21 13.23
N VAL A 285 -6.29 -9.05 14.55
CA VAL A 285 -6.07 -7.77 15.23
C VAL A 285 -4.63 -7.30 15.06
N ILE A 286 -3.65 -8.16 15.33
CA ILE A 286 -2.22 -7.83 15.17
C ILE A 286 -1.95 -7.41 13.72
N ASN A 287 -2.40 -8.18 12.74
CA ASN A 287 -2.23 -7.88 11.32
C ASN A 287 -2.89 -6.55 10.94
N ALA A 288 -4.07 -6.26 11.49
CA ALA A 288 -4.74 -4.99 11.26
C ALA A 288 -3.92 -3.80 11.78
N PHE A 289 -3.26 -3.90 12.92
CA PHE A 289 -2.41 -2.84 13.45
C PHE A 289 -1.08 -2.72 12.70
N VAL A 290 -0.44 -3.85 12.36
CA VAL A 290 0.87 -3.88 11.70
C VAL A 290 0.81 -3.39 10.26
N HIS A 291 -0.24 -3.77 9.52
CA HIS A 291 -0.37 -3.46 8.10
C HIS A 291 -1.28 -2.26 7.80
N ASN A 292 -1.73 -1.53 8.83
CA ASN A 292 -2.55 -0.34 8.63
C ASN A 292 -1.73 0.81 8.01
N LEU A 293 -2.36 1.54 7.10
CA LEU A 293 -1.80 2.77 6.56
C LEU A 293 -2.03 3.93 7.55
N TRP A 294 -1.11 4.08 8.49
CA TRP A 294 -1.22 5.08 9.57
C TRP A 294 -0.99 6.53 9.10
N ILE A 295 -0.42 6.72 7.92
CA ILE A 295 -0.10 8.05 7.36
C ILE A 295 -1.34 8.93 7.23
N ASP A 296 -2.49 8.33 6.93
CA ASP A 296 -3.77 9.05 6.78
C ASP A 296 -4.42 9.40 8.14
N GLY A 297 -3.78 9.11 9.27
CA GLY A 297 -4.33 9.33 10.61
C GLY A 297 -5.53 8.44 10.97
N ASN A 298 -5.81 7.42 10.17
CA ASN A 298 -6.92 6.50 10.38
C ASN A 298 -6.47 5.21 11.05
N ALA A 299 -7.15 4.83 12.13
CA ALA A 299 -6.95 3.54 12.78
C ALA A 299 -7.73 2.41 12.07
N PRO A 300 -7.36 1.14 12.31
CA PRO A 300 -8.19 0.00 11.96
C PRO A 300 -9.57 0.10 12.59
N MET A 301 -10.59 -0.38 11.90
CA MET A 301 -11.97 -0.40 12.37
C MET A 301 -12.35 -1.80 12.84
N PHE A 302 -12.89 -1.89 14.05
CA PHE A 302 -13.38 -3.12 14.65
C PHE A 302 -14.90 -3.01 14.79
N THR A 303 -15.62 -3.97 14.22
CA THR A 303 -17.09 -3.98 14.23
C THR A 303 -17.58 -5.36 14.60
N GLY A 304 -18.26 -5.49 15.74
CA GLY A 304 -18.94 -6.72 16.15
C GLY A 304 -20.40 -6.67 15.73
N PHE A 305 -20.84 -7.74 15.07
CA PHE A 305 -22.23 -8.05 14.74
C PHE A 305 -22.71 -9.26 15.54
N ARG A 306 -23.97 -9.60 15.40
CA ARG A 306 -24.55 -10.74 16.08
C ARG A 306 -23.87 -12.07 15.69
N ASP A 307 -23.40 -12.19 14.47
CA ASP A 307 -22.91 -13.42 13.83
C ASP A 307 -21.40 -13.41 13.52
N ARG A 308 -20.73 -12.24 13.61
CA ARG A 308 -19.31 -12.08 13.23
C ARG A 308 -18.66 -10.85 13.82
N ILE A 309 -17.33 -10.82 13.76
CA ILE A 309 -16.51 -9.62 13.93
C ILE A 309 -15.89 -9.28 12.60
N GLU A 310 -16.04 -8.03 12.15
CA GLU A 310 -15.35 -7.47 10.99
C GLU A 310 -14.19 -6.61 11.46
N ILE A 311 -13.00 -6.86 10.89
CA ILE A 311 -11.78 -6.09 11.13
C ILE A 311 -11.36 -5.51 9.78
N LEU A 312 -11.34 -4.19 9.67
CA LEU A 312 -10.95 -3.48 8.47
C LEU A 312 -9.73 -2.62 8.77
N SER A 313 -8.60 -2.90 8.15
CA SER A 313 -7.44 -2.03 8.10
C SER A 313 -7.28 -1.45 6.70
N ARG A 314 -6.74 -0.23 6.63
CA ARG A 314 -6.32 0.38 5.37
C ARG A 314 -4.86 0.02 5.14
N GLY A 315 -4.52 -0.41 3.95
CA GLY A 315 -3.15 -0.76 3.61
C GLY A 315 -3.08 -1.38 2.22
N HIS A 316 -1.89 -1.41 1.68
CA HIS A 316 -1.59 -2.18 0.48
C HIS A 316 -1.07 -3.54 0.89
N LEU A 317 -1.38 -4.57 0.11
CA LEU A 317 -0.69 -5.84 0.26
C LEU A 317 0.81 -5.60 0.02
N PRO A 318 1.70 -6.19 0.85
CA PRO A 318 3.12 -6.06 0.59
C PRO A 318 3.43 -6.58 -0.82
N PRO A 319 4.34 -5.92 -1.56
CA PRO A 319 4.79 -6.45 -2.84
C PRO A 319 5.32 -7.86 -2.64
N LYS A 320 4.84 -8.79 -3.46
CA LYS A 320 5.24 -10.20 -3.41
C LYS A 320 6.65 -10.39 -3.93
#